data_d38c7dc3c8fc7526b4cd09ed2993b572
#
_entry.id   d38c7dc3c8fc7526b4cd09ed2993b572
#
_cell.length_a   1.000
_cell.length_b   1.000
_cell.length_c   1.000
_cell.angle_alpha   90.00
_cell.angle_beta   90.00
_cell.angle_gamma   90.00
#
_symmetry.space_group_name_H-M   'P 1'
#
loop_
_entity.id
_entity.type
_entity.pdbx_description
1 polymer ?
#
loop_
_entity_poly.entity_id
_entity_poly.type
_entity_poly.pdbx_seq_one_letter_code
_entity_poly.pdbx_strand_id
1 'polypeptide(L)'
;MSDSENHESSEPGSPARSGRSRRKRKSGGTRNAQYWMVVSSPDNFRKTREHGFSIQGLKSRHRRRVETMRVGDRLLYYVTGRMGFAATVTVASPMYEDHTPIWRSSRRDEDYPWRVHIRADFVLDEADWVPAKELAYRLDYVRKWPPEHWTLAFQGHIHALPRADFSVIEDEISRSSRRRKTLAV
;
A
#
# COMPACT_ATOMS: atom_id res chain seq x y z
N MET A 1 71.39 -59.55 -7.68
CA MET A 1 71.37 -59.93 -6.25
C MET A 1 70.25 -59.18 -5.62
N SER A 2 69.19 -59.94 -5.51
CA SER A 2 68.34 -60.26 -4.38
C SER A 2 67.36 -59.14 -4.08
N ASP A 3 66.15 -59.35 -4.49
CA ASP A 3 65.02 -59.96 -3.74
C ASP A 3 64.64 -59.14 -2.54
N SER A 4 63.47 -58.67 -2.43
CA SER A 4 62.32 -59.40 -1.93
C SER A 4 61.08 -58.59 -1.93
N GLU A 5 60.05 -59.26 -2.40
CA GLU A 5 58.63 -59.01 -2.23
C GLU A 5 58.20 -58.75 -0.78
N ASN A 6 57.12 -58.00 -0.67
CA ASN A 6 55.94 -58.40 0.14
C ASN A 6 54.88 -57.32 -0.01
N HIS A 7 53.83 -57.57 -0.65
CA HIS A 7 52.52 -58.12 -0.25
C HIS A 7 51.80 -57.39 0.87
N GLU A 8 50.60 -57.01 0.56
CA GLU A 8 49.32 -57.05 1.29
C GLU A 8 48.86 -55.73 1.85
N SER A 9 47.72 -55.29 1.65
CA SER A 9 46.34 -55.71 1.69
C SER A 9 45.41 -54.54 1.43
N SER A 10 44.42 -54.81 0.69
CA SER A 10 43.25 -53.99 0.42
C SER A 10 42.44 -53.75 1.68
N GLU A 11 42.00 -52.50 1.89
CA GLU A 11 40.73 -52.27 2.57
C GLU A 11 39.96 -51.11 1.94
N PRO A 12 38.64 -51.23 1.76
CA PRO A 12 37.85 -50.23 1.02
C PRO A 12 37.39 -49.09 1.91
N GLY A 13 37.74 -47.89 1.53
CA GLY A 13 37.31 -46.67 2.19
C GLY A 13 35.79 -46.44 2.04
N SER A 14 35.13 -46.24 3.15
CA SER A 14 33.74 -45.83 3.28
C SER A 14 33.40 -44.56 2.51
N PRO A 15 32.19 -44.46 1.91
CA PRO A 15 31.79 -43.27 1.18
C PRO A 15 31.50 -42.11 2.13
N ALA A 16 32.11 -40.99 1.84
CA ALA A 16 31.86 -39.71 2.52
C ALA A 16 30.38 -39.33 2.41
N ARG A 17 29.74 -39.24 3.55
CA ARG A 17 28.37 -38.65 3.66
C ARG A 17 28.41 -37.20 3.22
N SER A 18 27.90 -36.94 2.05
CA SER A 18 27.59 -35.58 1.60
C SER A 18 26.49 -35.01 2.49
N GLY A 19 26.90 -34.16 3.42
CA GLY A 19 25.99 -33.34 4.21
C GLY A 19 25.21 -32.40 3.32
N ARG A 20 24.03 -32.82 2.87
CA ARG A 20 23.04 -31.89 2.27
C ARG A 20 22.67 -30.87 3.35
N SER A 21 23.31 -29.72 3.29
CA SER A 21 22.89 -28.53 4.02
C SER A 21 21.45 -28.20 3.61
N ARG A 22 20.51 -28.57 4.46
CA ARG A 22 19.09 -28.22 4.35
C ARG A 22 18.99 -26.72 4.58
N ARG A 23 19.13 -25.94 3.49
CA ARG A 23 18.81 -24.51 3.50
C ARG A 23 17.41 -24.35 4.10
N LYS A 24 17.37 -23.94 5.36
CA LYS A 24 16.17 -23.54 6.07
C LYS A 24 15.55 -22.39 5.25
N ARG A 25 14.52 -22.71 4.44
CA ARG A 25 13.68 -21.68 3.82
C ARG A 25 13.16 -20.84 5.00
N LYS A 26 13.65 -19.62 5.13
CA LYS A 26 13.02 -18.64 6.00
C LYS A 26 11.58 -18.55 5.54
N SER A 27 10.67 -19.07 6.32
CA SER A 27 9.24 -18.78 6.20
C SER A 27 9.13 -17.27 6.32
N GLY A 28 8.86 -16.61 5.19
CA GLY A 28 8.56 -15.20 5.20
C GLY A 28 7.33 -15.00 6.06
N GLY A 29 7.52 -14.55 7.31
CA GLY A 29 6.42 -14.15 8.15
C GLY A 29 5.55 -13.18 7.37
N THR A 30 4.28 -13.48 7.27
CA THR A 30 3.30 -12.62 6.59
C THR A 30 3.28 -11.29 7.32
N ARG A 31 3.95 -10.29 6.77
CA ARG A 31 3.92 -8.93 7.33
C ARG A 31 2.47 -8.45 7.27
N ASN A 32 1.97 -7.92 8.38
CA ASN A 32 0.66 -7.28 8.38
C ASN A 32 0.65 -6.13 7.37
N ALA A 33 -0.44 -6.01 6.61
CA ALA A 33 -0.64 -4.91 5.67
C ALA A 33 -0.51 -3.56 6.39
N GLN A 34 0.10 -2.60 5.74
CA GLN A 34 0.10 -1.20 6.16
C GLN A 34 -1.09 -0.47 5.54
N TYR A 35 -1.53 0.57 6.24
CA TYR A 35 -2.69 1.35 5.86
C TYR A 35 -2.27 2.79 5.64
N TRP A 36 -2.65 3.33 4.50
CA TRP A 36 -2.23 4.64 4.04
C TRP A 36 -3.44 5.49 3.66
N MET A 37 -3.35 6.78 3.86
CA MET A 37 -4.30 7.74 3.31
C MET A 37 -3.60 8.61 2.28
N VAL A 38 -4.15 8.66 1.08
CA VAL A 38 -3.76 9.57 0.00
C VAL A 38 -4.71 10.76 0.05
N VAL A 39 -4.13 11.93 0.28
CA VAL A 39 -4.85 13.21 0.18
C VAL A 39 -4.76 13.69 -1.27
N SER A 40 -5.89 13.74 -1.95
CA SER A 40 -6.00 14.05 -3.36
C SER A 40 -6.85 15.30 -3.60
N SER A 41 -6.49 16.09 -4.61
CA SER A 41 -7.43 17.08 -5.14
C SER A 41 -8.53 16.39 -5.94
N PRO A 42 -9.70 17.02 -6.15
CA PRO A 42 -10.76 16.46 -6.98
C PRO A 42 -10.28 16.09 -8.39
N ASP A 43 -9.44 16.94 -9.01
CA ASP A 43 -8.91 16.69 -10.35
C ASP A 43 -7.98 15.48 -10.39
N ASN A 44 -7.07 15.37 -9.43
CA ASN A 44 -6.16 14.22 -9.35
C ASN A 44 -6.91 12.92 -9.03
N PHE A 45 -7.93 12.97 -8.19
CA PHE A 45 -8.79 11.81 -7.93
C PHE A 45 -9.53 11.38 -9.20
N ARG A 46 -10.06 12.35 -9.98
CA ARG A 46 -10.69 12.09 -11.28
C ARG A 46 -9.70 11.43 -12.25
N LYS A 47 -8.45 11.90 -12.32
CA LYS A 47 -7.41 11.26 -13.14
C LYS A 47 -7.16 9.81 -12.73
N THR A 48 -7.08 9.52 -11.44
CA THR A 48 -6.97 8.13 -10.96
C THR A 48 -8.18 7.28 -11.39
N ARG A 49 -9.39 7.85 -11.36
CA ARG A 49 -10.62 7.20 -11.83
C ARG A 49 -10.61 6.96 -13.34
N GLU A 50 -10.17 7.94 -14.15
CA GLU A 50 -10.02 7.81 -15.60
C GLU A 50 -9.05 6.67 -15.99
N HIS A 51 -8.05 6.42 -15.16
CA HIS A 51 -7.13 5.26 -15.28
C HIS A 51 -7.69 3.97 -14.63
N GLY A 52 -8.98 3.91 -14.33
CA GLY A 52 -9.65 2.73 -13.80
C GLY A 52 -9.13 2.25 -12.44
N PHE A 53 -8.56 3.13 -11.63
CA PHE A 53 -7.87 2.76 -10.37
C PHE A 53 -6.84 1.64 -10.55
N SER A 54 -6.11 1.65 -11.67
CA SER A 54 -5.05 0.68 -11.98
C SER A 54 -3.68 1.11 -11.47
N ILE A 55 -3.45 2.42 -11.33
CA ILE A 55 -2.18 3.02 -10.87
C ILE A 55 -2.42 4.19 -9.93
N GLN A 56 -1.49 4.39 -8.99
CA GLN A 56 -1.42 5.57 -8.14
C GLN A 56 -0.01 6.15 -8.16
N GLY A 57 0.09 7.43 -8.52
CA GLY A 57 1.32 8.22 -8.46
C GLY A 57 1.45 8.96 -7.14
N LEU A 58 2.66 9.00 -6.62
CA LEU A 58 2.99 9.66 -5.36
C LEU A 58 4.10 10.67 -5.60
N LYS A 59 4.01 11.82 -4.93
CA LYS A 59 4.88 12.97 -5.15
C LYS A 59 6.35 12.65 -4.93
N SER A 60 7.21 13.27 -5.72
CA SER A 60 8.67 13.09 -5.72
C SER A 60 9.29 13.11 -4.33
N ARG A 61 8.87 14.05 -3.47
CA ARG A 61 9.37 14.19 -2.08
C ARG A 61 9.04 13.01 -1.15
N HIS A 62 8.15 12.10 -1.54
CA HIS A 62 7.71 10.98 -0.69
C HIS A 62 8.39 9.65 -1.01
N ARG A 63 9.45 9.63 -1.81
CA ARG A 63 10.18 8.43 -2.23
C ARG A 63 10.38 7.42 -1.10
N ARG A 64 11.03 7.83 -0.02
CA ARG A 64 11.35 6.94 1.10
C ARG A 64 10.11 6.26 1.70
N ARG A 65 9.00 6.95 1.73
CA ARG A 65 7.73 6.42 2.26
C ARG A 65 7.13 5.41 1.28
N VAL A 66 7.15 5.72 -0.02
CA VAL A 66 6.62 4.83 -1.06
C VAL A 66 7.46 3.54 -1.18
N GLU A 67 8.77 3.62 -1.00
CA GLU A 67 9.67 2.46 -0.95
C GLU A 67 9.30 1.45 0.14
N THR A 68 8.60 1.87 1.19
CA THR A 68 8.13 0.97 2.25
C THR A 68 6.82 0.25 1.92
N MET A 69 6.09 0.71 0.91
CA MET A 69 4.84 0.09 0.47
C MET A 69 5.09 -1.31 -0.11
N ARG A 70 4.15 -2.21 0.12
CA ARG A 70 4.23 -3.59 -0.36
C ARG A 70 2.88 -4.02 -0.96
N VAL A 71 2.92 -5.00 -1.81
CA VAL A 71 1.72 -5.68 -2.29
C VAL A 71 0.88 -6.14 -1.10
N GLY A 72 -0.41 -5.83 -1.14
CA GLY A 72 -1.36 -6.08 -0.06
C GLY A 72 -1.54 -4.91 0.92
N ASP A 73 -0.70 -3.86 0.88
CA ASP A 73 -0.96 -2.63 1.64
C ASP A 73 -2.25 -1.97 1.12
N ARG A 74 -2.92 -1.21 1.99
CA ARG A 74 -4.21 -0.60 1.68
C ARG A 74 -4.11 0.91 1.60
N LEU A 75 -4.74 1.51 0.58
CA LEU A 75 -4.81 2.95 0.40
C LEU A 75 -6.26 3.42 0.53
N LEU A 76 -6.45 4.51 1.25
CA LEU A 76 -7.70 5.25 1.39
C LEU A 76 -7.56 6.59 0.69
N TYR A 77 -8.54 7.01 -0.10
CA TYR A 77 -8.57 8.34 -0.70
C TYR A 77 -9.42 9.30 0.12
N TYR A 78 -8.77 10.35 0.64
CA TYR A 78 -9.43 11.55 1.11
C TYR A 78 -9.34 12.61 0.02
N VAL A 79 -10.48 13.15 -0.41
CA VAL A 79 -10.54 14.16 -1.46
C VAL A 79 -10.83 15.53 -0.86
N THR A 80 -9.88 16.46 -1.08
CA THR A 80 -10.02 17.86 -0.65
C THR A 80 -11.17 18.55 -1.40
N GLY A 81 -11.52 19.76 -0.99
CA GLY A 81 -12.67 20.47 -1.56
C GLY A 81 -13.99 20.03 -0.93
N ARG A 82 -14.42 18.79 -1.16
CA ARG A 82 -15.58 18.21 -0.48
C ARG A 82 -15.27 17.57 0.87
N MET A 83 -13.99 17.47 1.23
CA MET A 83 -13.53 16.88 2.49
C MET A 83 -14.17 15.52 2.78
N GLY A 84 -14.12 14.61 1.79
CA GLY A 84 -14.78 13.31 1.85
C GLY A 84 -13.83 12.14 1.59
N PHE A 85 -14.18 11.00 2.15
CA PHE A 85 -13.55 9.72 1.84
C PHE A 85 -14.27 9.08 0.64
N ALA A 86 -13.51 8.78 -0.42
CA ALA A 86 -14.06 8.48 -1.73
C ALA A 86 -13.84 7.03 -2.20
N ALA A 87 -12.74 6.40 -1.79
CA ALA A 87 -12.39 5.07 -2.27
C ALA A 87 -11.39 4.38 -1.34
N THR A 88 -11.38 3.05 -1.39
CA THR A 88 -10.27 2.22 -0.90
C THR A 88 -9.76 1.31 -2.00
N VAL A 89 -8.43 1.09 -2.00
CA VAL A 89 -7.74 0.24 -2.97
C VAL A 89 -6.64 -0.56 -2.29
N THR A 90 -6.25 -1.66 -2.92
CA THR A 90 -5.13 -2.51 -2.48
C THR A 90 -3.94 -2.32 -3.41
N VAL A 91 -2.74 -2.16 -2.84
CA VAL A 91 -1.48 -2.10 -3.59
C VAL A 91 -1.22 -3.45 -4.25
N ALA A 92 -0.96 -3.45 -5.56
CA ALA A 92 -0.82 -4.64 -6.38
C ALA A 92 0.59 -4.85 -6.95
N SER A 93 1.50 -3.87 -6.81
CA SER A 93 2.90 -4.00 -7.22
C SER A 93 3.87 -3.34 -6.24
N PRO A 94 5.15 -3.69 -6.28
CA PRO A 94 6.20 -2.84 -5.76
C PRO A 94 6.18 -1.45 -6.43
N MET A 95 6.84 -0.48 -5.79
CA MET A 95 7.05 0.84 -6.37
C MET A 95 7.88 0.75 -7.66
N TYR A 96 7.53 1.56 -8.65
CA TYR A 96 8.31 1.82 -9.84
C TYR A 96 8.34 3.33 -10.14
N GLU A 97 9.27 3.75 -11.00
CA GLU A 97 9.45 5.14 -11.39
C GLU A 97 8.89 5.37 -12.80
N ASP A 98 8.05 6.40 -12.96
CA ASP A 98 7.50 6.81 -14.25
C ASP A 98 7.07 8.28 -14.17
N HIS A 99 7.63 9.11 -15.03
CA HIS A 99 7.44 10.56 -15.08
C HIS A 99 6.34 11.01 -16.08
N THR A 100 5.60 10.07 -16.69
CA THR A 100 4.47 10.45 -17.56
C THR A 100 3.49 11.35 -16.80
N PRO A 101 3.13 12.54 -17.30
CA PRO A 101 2.32 13.51 -16.56
C PRO A 101 0.85 13.10 -16.53
N ILE A 102 0.40 12.50 -15.41
CA ILE A 102 -1.00 12.12 -15.17
C ILE A 102 -1.62 13.06 -14.13
N TRP A 103 -0.96 13.20 -12.99
CA TRP A 103 -1.41 14.04 -11.88
C TRP A 103 -0.69 15.36 -11.88
N ARG A 104 -1.33 16.38 -11.31
CA ARG A 104 -0.76 17.73 -11.21
C ARG A 104 -0.54 18.13 -9.76
N SER A 105 0.59 18.79 -9.50
CA SER A 105 0.86 19.47 -8.24
C SER A 105 0.60 20.97 -8.37
N SER A 106 0.24 21.62 -7.27
CA SER A 106 0.21 23.08 -7.16
C SER A 106 1.63 23.68 -7.22
N ARG A 107 2.66 22.88 -6.94
CA ARG A 107 4.07 23.28 -7.04
C ARG A 107 4.61 22.90 -8.41
N ARG A 108 5.26 23.85 -9.11
CA ARG A 108 5.79 23.63 -10.47
C ARG A 108 6.87 22.55 -10.54
N ASP A 109 7.67 22.42 -9.48
CA ASP A 109 8.83 21.53 -9.42
C ASP A 109 8.52 20.16 -8.82
N GLU A 110 7.24 19.82 -8.69
CA GLU A 110 6.80 18.58 -8.06
C GLU A 110 5.93 17.77 -9.01
N ASP A 111 6.39 16.58 -9.31
CA ASP A 111 5.69 15.57 -10.09
C ASP A 111 5.27 14.35 -9.23
N TYR A 112 4.75 13.31 -9.87
CA TYR A 112 4.27 12.08 -9.25
C TYR A 112 4.99 10.85 -9.83
N PRO A 113 6.32 10.76 -9.68
CA PRO A 113 7.11 9.72 -10.36
C PRO A 113 7.04 8.37 -9.68
N TRP A 114 6.80 8.33 -8.36
CA TRP A 114 6.78 7.08 -7.61
C TRP A 114 5.41 6.45 -7.72
N ARG A 115 5.32 5.33 -8.44
CA ARG A 115 4.04 4.69 -8.76
C ARG A 115 3.94 3.30 -8.19
N VAL A 116 2.71 2.91 -7.88
CA VAL A 116 2.33 1.54 -7.57
C VAL A 116 1.12 1.18 -8.41
N HIS A 117 1.05 -0.06 -8.87
CA HIS A 117 -0.21 -0.59 -9.36
C HIS A 117 -1.15 -0.78 -8.18
N ILE A 118 -2.42 -0.54 -8.41
CA ILE A 118 -3.48 -0.68 -7.41
C ILE A 118 -4.66 -1.46 -7.99
N ARG A 119 -5.48 -1.97 -7.11
CA ARG A 119 -6.75 -2.60 -7.44
C ARG A 119 -7.84 -1.98 -6.57
N ALA A 120 -8.92 -1.52 -7.19
CA ALA A 120 -10.06 -0.97 -6.48
C ALA A 120 -10.72 -2.03 -5.58
N ASP A 121 -11.04 -1.65 -4.34
CA ASP A 121 -11.85 -2.43 -3.42
C ASP A 121 -13.25 -1.81 -3.32
N PHE A 122 -13.34 -0.52 -2.98
CA PHE A 122 -14.55 0.28 -3.00
C PHE A 122 -14.28 1.62 -3.65
N VAL A 123 -15.14 2.03 -4.57
CA VAL A 123 -15.11 3.35 -5.20
C VAL A 123 -16.50 3.93 -5.17
N LEU A 124 -16.65 5.10 -4.57
CA LEU A 124 -17.90 5.84 -4.48
C LEU A 124 -17.99 6.89 -5.58
N ASP A 125 -19.21 7.16 -6.04
CA ASP A 125 -19.46 8.37 -6.82
C ASP A 125 -19.46 9.59 -5.89
N GLU A 126 -19.26 10.75 -6.48
CA GLU A 126 -19.03 11.98 -5.71
C GLU A 126 -20.19 12.34 -4.77
N ALA A 127 -21.43 12.01 -5.17
CA ALA A 127 -22.61 12.23 -4.35
C ALA A 127 -22.67 11.34 -3.09
N ASP A 128 -21.93 10.21 -3.12
CA ASP A 128 -21.96 9.19 -2.07
C ASP A 128 -20.71 9.22 -1.18
N TRP A 129 -19.77 10.16 -1.41
CA TRP A 129 -18.57 10.28 -0.60
C TRP A 129 -18.91 10.47 0.89
N VAL A 130 -18.20 9.77 1.73
CA VAL A 130 -18.40 9.84 3.17
C VAL A 130 -17.78 11.12 3.73
N PRO A 131 -18.56 12.07 4.29
CA PRO A 131 -18.01 13.30 4.81
C PRO A 131 -17.06 13.03 5.97
N ALA A 132 -15.82 13.52 5.88
CA ALA A 132 -14.80 13.27 6.90
C ALA A 132 -15.19 13.86 8.26
N LYS A 133 -15.96 14.96 8.27
CA LYS A 133 -16.47 15.58 9.51
C LYS A 133 -17.30 14.61 10.36
N GLU A 134 -18.05 13.71 9.74
CA GLU A 134 -18.89 12.74 10.44
C GLU A 134 -18.08 11.67 11.17
N LEU A 135 -16.85 11.40 10.69
CA LEU A 135 -15.99 10.37 11.26
C LEU A 135 -14.84 10.94 12.09
N ALA A 136 -14.48 12.20 11.92
CA ALA A 136 -13.27 12.80 12.49
C ALA A 136 -13.13 12.54 13.99
N TYR A 137 -14.21 12.66 14.77
CA TYR A 137 -14.20 12.45 16.22
C TYR A 137 -14.01 10.98 16.63
N ARG A 138 -14.20 10.03 15.69
CA ARG A 138 -14.03 8.58 15.92
C ARG A 138 -12.62 8.10 15.62
N LEU A 139 -11.79 8.93 14.95
CA LEU A 139 -10.47 8.55 14.45
C LEU A 139 -9.38 8.94 15.45
N ASP A 140 -8.61 7.96 15.91
CA ASP A 140 -7.45 8.19 16.77
C ASP A 140 -6.40 9.04 16.06
N TYR A 141 -6.29 8.90 14.73
CA TYR A 141 -5.40 9.70 13.90
C TYR A 141 -5.68 11.21 14.03
N VAL A 142 -6.96 11.60 14.14
CA VAL A 142 -7.40 12.99 14.20
C VAL A 142 -7.22 13.58 15.60
N ARG A 143 -7.25 12.78 16.65
CA ARG A 143 -7.12 13.23 18.07
C ARG A 143 -5.82 13.95 18.40
N LYS A 144 -4.84 13.93 17.50
CA LYS A 144 -3.58 14.68 17.63
C LYS A 144 -3.76 16.19 17.49
N TRP A 145 -4.88 16.63 16.95
CA TRP A 145 -5.21 18.04 16.72
C TRP A 145 -6.38 18.45 17.60
N PRO A 146 -6.43 19.75 18.01
CA PRO A 146 -7.61 20.29 18.67
C PRO A 146 -8.87 20.05 17.85
N PRO A 147 -10.04 19.80 18.47
CA PRO A 147 -11.28 19.49 17.75
C PRO A 147 -11.66 20.54 16.69
N GLU A 148 -11.41 21.82 16.96
CA GLU A 148 -11.66 22.94 16.03
C GLU A 148 -10.72 22.93 14.81
N HIS A 149 -9.57 22.25 14.90
CA HIS A 149 -8.54 22.15 13.86
C HIS A 149 -8.42 20.73 13.27
N TRP A 150 -9.45 19.91 13.39
CA TRP A 150 -9.44 18.52 12.91
C TRP A 150 -9.01 18.39 11.46
N THR A 151 -9.28 19.38 10.60
CA THR A 151 -8.92 19.38 9.17
C THR A 151 -7.40 19.36 8.94
N LEU A 152 -6.58 19.77 9.93
CA LEU A 152 -5.13 19.69 9.82
C LEU A 152 -4.64 18.24 9.69
N ALA A 153 -5.39 17.27 10.20
CA ALA A 153 -5.10 15.85 10.04
C ALA A 153 -5.08 15.39 8.56
N PHE A 154 -5.77 16.11 7.70
CA PHE A 154 -5.98 15.77 6.28
C PHE A 154 -5.19 16.68 5.33
N GLN A 155 -4.17 17.37 5.84
CA GLN A 155 -3.25 18.15 5.02
C GLN A 155 -2.07 17.29 4.56
N GLY A 156 -1.43 17.73 3.46
CA GLY A 156 -0.27 17.04 2.92
C GLY A 156 -0.62 16.17 1.72
N HIS A 157 -0.05 14.97 1.62
CA HIS A 157 -0.27 14.10 0.45
C HIS A 157 -0.46 12.63 0.81
N ILE A 158 0.39 12.08 1.68
CA ILE A 158 0.30 10.69 2.10
C ILE A 158 0.59 10.53 3.60
N HIS A 159 -0.23 9.75 4.27
CA HIS A 159 -0.16 9.51 5.71
C HIS A 159 -0.29 8.03 6.01
N ALA A 160 0.46 7.54 6.99
CA ALA A 160 0.19 6.23 7.57
C ALA A 160 -1.00 6.35 8.52
N LEU A 161 -1.95 5.43 8.41
CA LEU A 161 -3.13 5.35 9.29
C LEU A 161 -3.03 4.16 10.23
N PRO A 162 -3.56 4.26 11.47
CA PRO A 162 -3.87 3.10 12.28
C PRO A 162 -4.87 2.18 11.55
N ARG A 163 -4.68 0.87 11.68
CA ARG A 163 -5.61 -0.11 11.10
C ARG A 163 -7.06 0.11 11.56
N ALA A 164 -7.24 0.44 12.84
CA ALA A 164 -8.57 0.68 13.41
C ALA A 164 -9.28 1.83 12.69
N ASP A 165 -8.59 2.95 12.47
CA ASP A 165 -9.13 4.13 11.78
C ASP A 165 -9.47 3.82 10.32
N PHE A 166 -8.56 3.12 9.63
CA PHE A 166 -8.82 2.67 8.26
C PHE A 166 -10.09 1.82 8.19
N SER A 167 -10.26 0.86 9.11
CA SER A 167 -11.43 -0.02 9.14
C SER A 167 -12.71 0.76 9.40
N VAL A 168 -12.71 1.73 10.32
CA VAL A 168 -13.88 2.59 10.58
C VAL A 168 -14.31 3.33 9.31
N ILE A 169 -13.36 3.88 8.57
CA ILE A 169 -13.66 4.64 7.34
C ILE A 169 -14.12 3.68 6.22
N GLU A 170 -13.44 2.55 6.04
CA GLU A 170 -13.79 1.56 5.01
C GLU A 170 -15.18 0.97 5.22
N ASP A 171 -15.58 0.72 6.46
CA ASP A 171 -16.92 0.25 6.80
C ASP A 171 -18.01 1.25 6.36
N GLU A 172 -17.79 2.55 6.55
CA GLU A 172 -18.74 3.59 6.11
C GLU A 172 -18.76 3.70 4.57
N ILE A 173 -17.60 3.63 3.90
CA ILE A 173 -17.52 3.57 2.43
C ILE A 173 -18.30 2.36 1.90
N SER A 174 -18.09 1.20 2.49
CA SER A 174 -18.81 -0.04 2.13
C SER A 174 -20.32 0.07 2.33
N ARG A 175 -20.77 0.69 3.43
CA ARG A 175 -22.21 0.94 3.69
C ARG A 175 -22.79 1.90 2.65
N SER A 176 -22.08 2.99 2.32
CA SER A 176 -22.52 3.94 1.30
C SER A 176 -22.65 3.27 -0.07
N SER A 177 -21.66 2.46 -0.46
CA SER A 177 -21.68 1.68 -1.71
C SER A 177 -22.88 0.71 -1.78
N ARG A 178 -23.25 0.06 -0.67
CA ARG A 178 -24.39 -0.87 -0.61
C ARG A 178 -25.72 -0.15 -0.70
N ARG A 179 -25.91 0.96 0.04
CA ARG A 179 -27.15 1.78 -0.01
C ARG A 179 -27.49 2.19 -1.43
N ARG A 180 -26.51 2.61 -2.21
CA ARG A 180 -26.71 3.00 -3.60
C ARG A 180 -27.17 1.83 -4.47
N LYS A 181 -26.57 0.66 -4.34
CA LYS A 181 -26.97 -0.52 -5.13
C LYS A 181 -28.44 -0.91 -4.86
N THR A 182 -28.91 -0.73 -3.63
CA THR A 182 -30.30 -1.00 -3.26
C THR A 182 -31.28 0.02 -3.82
N LEU A 183 -30.87 1.30 -4.00
CA LEU A 183 -31.72 2.34 -4.55
C LEU A 183 -31.75 2.35 -6.09
N ALA A 184 -30.84 1.64 -6.74
CA ALA A 184 -30.73 1.56 -8.20
C ALA A 184 -31.47 0.35 -8.80
N VAL A 185 -32.14 -0.47 -7.96
CA VAL A 185 -33.02 -1.59 -8.32
C VAL A 185 -34.48 -1.19 -8.12
#